data_1226a764ae4a95d4c1f943bd2e255714
#
_entry.id   1226a764ae4a95d4c1f943bd2e255714
#
_cell.length_a   1.000
_cell.length_b   1.000
_cell.length_c   1.000
_cell.angle_alpha   90.00
_cell.angle_beta   90.00
_cell.angle_gamma   90.00
#
_symmetry.space_group_name_H-M   'P 1'
#
loop_
_entity.id
_entity.type
_entity.pdbx_description
1 polymer ?
#
loop_
_entity_poly.entity_id
_entity_poly.type
_entity_poly.pdbx_seq_one_letter_code
_entity_poly.pdbx_strand_id
1 'polypeptide(L)'
;MVCSVQRAFILVFLNKSEMVRSANGYKLHSISHSFPMPSVIRLNRYVHAPYKGVALTRQNVFKRDNFECQYCGTRRDLTLDHMIPSSRGGQHTWTNLVTACKRCNAKKGDYTPDEAQMSLKRRPHKPSYALFLHDNNSPHTEWDDFLDNRN
;
A
#
# COMPACT_ATOMS: atom_id res chain seq x y z
N MET A 1 -10.68 -2.15 7.78
CA MET A 1 -10.14 -3.52 7.55
C MET A 1 -10.57 -3.97 6.16
N VAL A 2 -9.68 -4.58 5.37
CA VAL A 2 -10.00 -5.08 4.02
C VAL A 2 -10.26 -6.59 4.09
N CYS A 3 -11.27 -7.05 3.38
CA CYS A 3 -11.59 -8.48 3.25
C CYS A 3 -11.96 -8.81 1.80
N SER A 4 -12.05 -10.10 1.45
CA SER A 4 -12.50 -10.50 0.12
C SER A 4 -14.00 -10.19 -0.08
N VAL A 5 -14.41 -10.01 -1.34
CA VAL A 5 -15.82 -9.78 -1.71
C VAL A 5 -16.71 -10.91 -1.23
N GLN A 6 -16.26 -12.15 -1.36
CA GLN A 6 -17.02 -13.34 -0.88
C GLN A 6 -17.28 -13.26 0.63
N ARG A 7 -16.26 -12.89 1.41
CA ARG A 7 -16.42 -12.74 2.86
C ARG A 7 -17.34 -11.58 3.21
N ALA A 8 -17.23 -10.45 2.52
CA ALA A 8 -18.12 -9.31 2.69
C ALA A 8 -19.57 -9.70 2.39
N PHE A 9 -19.81 -10.39 1.28
CA PHE A 9 -21.14 -10.87 0.90
C PHE A 9 -21.72 -11.82 1.95
N ILE A 10 -20.97 -12.82 2.42
CA ILE A 10 -21.41 -13.76 3.46
C ILE A 10 -21.80 -13.02 4.74
N LEU A 11 -21.01 -12.01 5.16
CA LEU A 11 -21.31 -11.21 6.34
C LEU A 11 -22.62 -10.41 6.21
N VAL A 12 -22.88 -9.84 5.05
CA VAL A 12 -24.13 -9.13 4.73
C VAL A 12 -25.29 -10.13 4.69
N PHE A 13 -25.13 -11.24 3.98
CA PHE A 13 -26.18 -12.26 3.85
C PHE A 13 -26.59 -12.87 5.19
N LEU A 14 -25.67 -13.05 6.09
CA LEU A 14 -25.91 -13.56 7.45
C LEU A 14 -26.34 -12.46 8.45
N ASN A 15 -26.66 -11.25 7.99
CA ASN A 15 -27.02 -10.10 8.84
C ASN A 15 -25.97 -9.77 9.93
N LYS A 16 -24.69 -10.11 9.71
CA LYS A 16 -23.58 -9.76 10.59
C LYS A 16 -22.94 -8.42 10.26
N SER A 17 -23.29 -7.88 9.10
CA SER A 17 -22.88 -6.56 8.64
C SER A 17 -23.96 -5.92 7.78
N GLU A 18 -23.91 -4.61 7.68
CA GLU A 18 -24.74 -3.79 6.81
C GLU A 18 -23.92 -3.38 5.57
N MET A 19 -24.51 -3.42 4.40
CA MET A 19 -23.88 -2.91 3.18
C MET A 19 -24.03 -1.39 3.14
N VAL A 20 -22.91 -0.69 3.24
CA VAL A 20 -22.87 0.78 3.18
C VAL A 20 -22.79 1.28 1.74
N ARG A 21 -21.98 0.59 0.92
CA ARG A 21 -21.89 0.86 -0.53
C ARG A 21 -21.76 -0.44 -1.33
N SER A 22 -22.35 -0.43 -2.52
CA SER A 22 -22.16 -1.46 -3.54
C SER A 22 -21.18 -0.94 -4.60
N ALA A 23 -20.43 -1.84 -5.24
CA ALA A 23 -19.62 -1.51 -6.39
C ALA A 23 -20.52 -1.21 -7.59
N ASN A 24 -20.37 -0.02 -8.18
CA ASN A 24 -21.23 0.45 -9.28
C ASN A 24 -21.15 -0.48 -10.50
N GLY A 25 -22.33 -1.00 -10.91
CA GLY A 25 -22.45 -1.87 -12.08
C GLY A 25 -22.06 -3.34 -11.87
N TYR A 26 -21.47 -3.71 -10.73
CA TYR A 26 -21.08 -5.09 -10.45
C TYR A 26 -22.11 -5.82 -9.61
N LYS A 27 -22.45 -7.04 -10.03
CA LYS A 27 -23.40 -7.92 -9.34
C LYS A 27 -22.79 -9.30 -9.12
N LEU A 28 -23.15 -9.92 -8.01
CA LEU A 28 -22.88 -11.32 -7.72
C LEU A 28 -24.08 -12.13 -8.19
N HIS A 29 -23.86 -13.13 -9.01
CA HIS A 29 -24.91 -13.99 -9.56
C HIS A 29 -24.88 -15.36 -8.87
N SER A 30 -26.05 -15.83 -8.46
CA SER A 30 -26.32 -17.23 -8.19
C SER A 30 -27.18 -17.81 -9.31
N ILE A 31 -27.52 -19.10 -9.22
CA ILE A 31 -28.34 -19.78 -10.24
C ILE A 31 -29.70 -19.07 -10.43
N SER A 32 -30.29 -18.51 -9.38
CA SER A 32 -31.65 -17.95 -9.39
C SER A 32 -31.73 -16.48 -8.98
N HIS A 33 -30.66 -15.88 -8.44
CA HIS A 33 -30.69 -14.53 -7.88
C HIS A 33 -29.45 -13.72 -8.24
N SER A 34 -29.63 -12.41 -8.29
CA SER A 34 -28.57 -11.45 -8.52
C SER A 34 -28.53 -10.48 -7.33
N PHE A 35 -27.32 -10.30 -6.77
CA PHE A 35 -27.09 -9.46 -5.59
C PHE A 35 -26.11 -8.34 -5.94
N PRO A 36 -26.27 -7.14 -5.40
CA PRO A 36 -25.29 -6.09 -5.56
C PRO A 36 -23.97 -6.52 -4.90
N MET A 37 -22.85 -6.27 -5.57
CA MET A 37 -21.53 -6.60 -5.03
C MET A 37 -21.16 -5.60 -3.93
N PRO A 38 -20.93 -6.01 -2.68
CA PRO A 38 -20.57 -5.10 -1.60
C PRO A 38 -19.16 -4.53 -1.82
N SER A 39 -19.04 -3.21 -1.80
CA SER A 39 -17.80 -2.46 -1.86
C SER A 39 -17.36 -2.01 -0.46
N VAL A 40 -18.31 -1.50 0.33
CA VAL A 40 -18.09 -1.12 1.73
C VAL A 40 -19.18 -1.74 2.60
N ILE A 41 -18.75 -2.40 3.67
CA ILE A 41 -19.66 -2.98 4.68
C ILE A 41 -19.33 -2.42 6.07
N ARG A 42 -20.36 -2.27 6.92
CA ARG A 42 -20.23 -1.92 8.33
C ARG A 42 -20.60 -3.12 9.18
N LEU A 43 -19.70 -3.56 10.04
CA LEU A 43 -20.00 -4.66 10.97
C LEU A 43 -20.98 -4.21 12.04
N ASN A 44 -21.98 -5.06 12.37
CA ASN A 44 -22.98 -4.79 13.40
C ASN A 44 -22.38 -4.88 14.82
N ARG A 45 -21.17 -5.43 14.96
CA ARG A 45 -20.43 -5.51 16.22
C ARG A 45 -19.04 -4.91 16.04
N TYR A 46 -18.58 -4.20 17.05
CA TYR A 46 -17.19 -3.76 17.08
C TYR A 46 -16.27 -4.99 17.15
N VAL A 47 -15.33 -5.04 16.20
CA VAL A 47 -14.27 -6.06 16.18
C VAL A 47 -12.95 -5.34 16.28
N HIS A 48 -12.22 -5.60 17.36
CA HIS A 48 -10.84 -5.13 17.49
C HIS A 48 -9.98 -5.86 16.45
N ALA A 49 -9.66 -5.18 15.35
CA ALA A 49 -8.72 -5.70 14.38
C ALA A 49 -7.30 -5.29 14.81
N PRO A 50 -6.41 -6.24 15.12
CA PRO A 50 -5.02 -5.89 15.43
C PRO A 50 -4.42 -5.15 14.24
N TYR A 51 -3.73 -4.04 14.52
CA TYR A 51 -3.06 -3.26 13.50
C TYR A 51 -1.97 -4.12 12.85
N LYS A 52 -2.22 -4.58 11.64
CA LYS A 52 -1.22 -5.24 10.81
C LYS A 52 -0.47 -4.17 10.03
N GLY A 53 0.74 -3.86 10.48
CA GLY A 53 1.65 -3.01 9.70
C GLY A 53 1.98 -3.65 8.36
N VAL A 54 2.36 -2.83 7.39
CA VAL A 54 2.89 -3.33 6.12
C VAL A 54 4.25 -3.97 6.39
N ALA A 55 4.43 -5.22 5.95
CA ALA A 55 5.71 -5.91 6.07
C ALA A 55 6.78 -5.21 5.23
N LEU A 56 7.97 -5.01 5.81
CA LEU A 56 9.10 -4.42 5.09
C LEU A 56 9.72 -5.46 4.16
N THR A 57 9.28 -5.45 2.92
CA THR A 57 9.80 -6.31 1.85
C THR A 57 10.25 -5.46 0.66
N ARG A 58 11.13 -6.01 -0.17
CA ARG A 58 11.58 -5.35 -1.41
C ARG A 58 10.41 -4.88 -2.27
N GLN A 59 9.41 -5.73 -2.48
CA GLN A 59 8.23 -5.42 -3.29
C GLN A 59 7.41 -4.29 -2.68
N ASN A 60 7.28 -4.29 -1.36
CA ASN A 60 6.51 -3.27 -0.66
C ASN A 60 7.23 -1.90 -0.66
N VAL A 61 8.55 -1.87 -0.61
CA VAL A 61 9.32 -0.63 -0.80
C VAL A 61 9.14 -0.12 -2.23
N PHE A 62 9.24 -1.01 -3.23
CA PHE A 62 9.00 -0.62 -4.63
C PHE A 62 7.58 -0.08 -4.84
N LYS A 63 6.56 -0.74 -4.27
CA LYS A 63 5.17 -0.26 -4.34
C LYS A 63 5.00 1.11 -3.69
N ARG A 64 5.57 1.35 -2.49
CA ARG A 64 5.56 2.67 -1.83
C ARG A 64 6.15 3.76 -2.72
N ASP A 65 7.21 3.44 -3.43
CA ASP A 65 7.96 4.37 -4.28
C ASP A 65 7.47 4.38 -5.75
N ASN A 66 6.27 3.82 -6.01
CA ASN A 66 5.64 3.76 -7.33
C ASN A 66 6.51 3.05 -8.39
N PHE A 67 7.33 2.05 -7.99
CA PHE A 67 8.27 1.37 -8.86
C PHE A 67 9.20 2.34 -9.62
N GLU A 68 9.67 3.37 -8.93
CA GLU A 68 10.50 4.44 -9.48
C GLU A 68 11.75 4.66 -8.64
N CYS A 69 12.89 4.86 -9.30
CA CYS A 69 14.11 5.28 -8.62
C CYS A 69 13.91 6.65 -7.94
N GLN A 70 14.11 6.73 -6.63
CA GLN A 70 13.88 7.96 -5.87
C GLN A 70 14.95 9.04 -6.13
N TYR A 71 16.03 8.70 -6.83
CA TYR A 71 17.06 9.66 -7.23
C TYR A 71 16.83 10.23 -8.64
N CYS A 72 16.63 9.39 -9.65
CA CYS A 72 16.55 9.84 -11.04
C CYS A 72 15.21 9.61 -11.73
N GLY A 73 14.28 8.88 -11.10
CA GLY A 73 12.94 8.63 -11.64
C GLY A 73 12.82 7.48 -12.65
N THR A 74 13.91 6.80 -13.01
CA THR A 74 13.80 5.65 -13.91
C THR A 74 13.05 4.49 -13.26
N ARG A 75 12.36 3.70 -14.09
CA ARG A 75 11.66 2.47 -13.67
C ARG A 75 12.42 1.19 -14.05
N ARG A 76 13.65 1.32 -14.56
CA ARG A 76 14.46 0.20 -15.02
C ARG A 76 15.54 -0.15 -14.01
N ASP A 77 15.90 -1.43 -13.94
CA ASP A 77 16.98 -1.97 -13.10
C ASP A 77 16.89 -1.58 -11.63
N LEU A 78 15.69 -1.69 -11.06
CA LEU A 78 15.42 -1.26 -9.69
C LEU A 78 16.03 -2.23 -8.66
N THR A 79 16.59 -1.63 -7.62
CA THR A 79 17.13 -2.29 -6.44
C THR A 79 16.74 -1.52 -5.19
N LEU A 80 17.00 -2.09 -4.00
CA LEU A 80 16.92 -1.38 -2.74
C LEU A 80 18.25 -0.68 -2.44
N ASP A 81 18.16 0.51 -1.90
CA ASP A 81 19.29 1.27 -1.38
C ASP A 81 19.02 1.71 0.05
N HIS A 82 20.05 1.65 0.90
CA HIS A 82 20.02 2.22 2.24
C HIS A 82 20.51 3.66 2.17
N MET A 83 19.70 4.63 2.61
CA MET A 83 20.12 6.04 2.66
C MET A 83 21.36 6.21 3.53
N ILE A 84 21.32 5.70 4.76
CA ILE A 84 22.50 5.51 5.59
C ILE A 84 22.99 4.09 5.30
N PRO A 85 24.20 3.91 4.75
CA PRO A 85 24.73 2.58 4.44
C PRO A 85 24.78 1.65 5.66
N SER A 86 24.55 0.35 5.44
CA SER A 86 24.62 -0.64 6.51
C SER A 86 26.01 -0.75 7.13
N SER A 87 27.07 -0.55 6.34
CA SER A 87 28.47 -0.43 6.80
C SER A 87 28.68 0.71 7.80
N ARG A 88 27.83 1.73 7.75
CA ARG A 88 27.87 2.92 8.63
C ARG A 88 26.76 2.90 9.69
N GLY A 89 26.20 1.72 10.00
CA GLY A 89 25.18 1.53 11.02
C GLY A 89 23.74 1.79 10.55
N GLY A 90 23.51 1.97 9.26
CA GLY A 90 22.19 2.15 8.70
C GLY A 90 21.31 0.90 8.87
N GLN A 91 20.16 1.06 9.51
CA GLN A 91 19.25 -0.04 9.81
C GLN A 91 18.32 -0.35 8.62
N HIS A 92 17.86 -1.60 8.54
CA HIS A 92 16.86 -2.05 7.57
C HIS A 92 15.45 -1.64 8.01
N THR A 93 15.11 -0.37 7.77
CA THR A 93 13.83 0.23 8.20
C THR A 93 13.13 0.94 7.05
N TRP A 94 11.83 1.18 7.20
CA TRP A 94 11.03 1.92 6.24
C TRP A 94 11.56 3.33 5.95
N THR A 95 12.16 3.96 6.94
CA THR A 95 12.70 5.33 6.85
C THR A 95 14.13 5.40 6.32
N ASN A 96 14.82 4.26 6.20
CA ASN A 96 16.17 4.18 5.67
C ASN A 96 16.29 3.48 4.30
N LEU A 97 15.22 2.80 3.85
CA LEU A 97 15.21 2.11 2.56
C LEU A 97 14.48 2.92 1.51
N VAL A 98 15.07 2.99 0.31
CA VAL A 98 14.47 3.62 -0.87
C VAL A 98 14.64 2.74 -2.11
N THR A 99 13.75 2.91 -3.07
CA THR A 99 13.91 2.34 -4.40
C THR A 99 14.96 3.14 -5.16
N ALA A 100 16.00 2.48 -5.64
CA ALA A 100 17.04 3.06 -6.50
C ALA A 100 17.24 2.21 -7.74
N CYS A 101 17.65 2.79 -8.86
CA CYS A 101 18.19 1.99 -9.95
C CYS A 101 19.65 1.59 -9.67
N LYS A 102 20.12 0.50 -10.27
CA LYS A 102 21.49 0.01 -10.08
C LYS A 102 22.55 1.10 -10.31
N ARG A 103 22.34 1.96 -11.32
CA ARG A 103 23.25 3.08 -11.64
C ARG A 103 23.32 4.11 -10.50
N CYS A 104 22.19 4.56 -9.97
CA CYS A 104 22.15 5.53 -8.87
C CYS A 104 22.70 4.91 -7.59
N ASN A 105 22.35 3.65 -7.30
CA ASN A 105 22.87 2.94 -6.14
C ASN A 105 24.40 2.80 -6.19
N ALA A 106 24.96 2.41 -7.34
CA ALA A 106 26.40 2.34 -7.54
C ALA A 106 27.08 3.73 -7.43
N LYS A 107 26.43 4.78 -7.98
CA LYS A 107 26.95 6.16 -7.86
C LYS A 107 26.98 6.63 -6.41
N LYS A 108 25.95 6.32 -5.61
CA LYS A 108 25.90 6.67 -4.18
C LYS A 108 26.94 5.90 -3.38
N GLY A 109 27.10 4.62 -3.68
CA GLY A 109 28.08 3.78 -2.96
C GLY A 109 27.83 3.79 -1.45
N ASP A 110 28.89 3.92 -0.69
CA ASP A 110 28.91 3.90 0.77
C ASP A 110 28.78 5.30 1.42
N TYR A 111 28.17 6.23 0.68
CA TYR A 111 27.89 7.58 1.13
C TYR A 111 26.39 7.76 1.43
N THR A 112 26.07 8.74 2.29
CA THR A 112 24.68 9.23 2.41
C THR A 112 24.27 9.98 1.13
N PRO A 113 22.96 10.17 0.86
CA PRO A 113 22.52 10.96 -0.30
C PRO A 113 23.13 12.36 -0.33
N ASP A 114 23.22 13.02 0.84
CA ASP A 114 23.78 14.37 0.94
C ASP A 114 25.28 14.39 0.62
N GLU A 115 26.06 13.46 1.16
CA GLU A 115 27.51 13.30 0.85
C GLU A 115 27.75 13.00 -0.62
N ALA A 116 26.85 12.18 -1.24
CA ALA A 116 26.91 11.85 -2.66
C ALA A 116 26.34 12.96 -3.57
N GLN A 117 25.90 14.07 -3.01
CA GLN A 117 25.22 15.18 -3.71
C GLN A 117 24.01 14.68 -4.55
N MET A 118 23.25 13.76 -3.97
CA MET A 118 22.08 13.15 -4.59
C MET A 118 20.82 13.50 -3.79
N SER A 119 19.86 14.16 -4.44
CA SER A 119 18.57 14.48 -3.82
C SER A 119 17.56 13.36 -4.01
N LEU A 120 16.72 13.15 -3.00
CA LEU A 120 15.57 12.25 -3.08
C LEU A 120 14.33 12.98 -3.59
N LYS A 121 13.58 12.36 -4.48
CA LYS A 121 12.26 12.86 -4.92
C LYS A 121 11.27 12.95 -3.76
N ARG A 122 11.29 11.95 -2.87
CA ARG A 122 10.43 11.87 -1.68
C ARG A 122 11.21 11.29 -0.52
N ARG A 123 10.95 11.80 0.69
CA ARG A 123 11.51 11.19 1.91
C ARG A 123 10.81 9.86 2.19
N PRO A 124 11.56 8.78 2.47
CA PRO A 124 10.97 7.50 2.79
C PRO A 124 10.20 7.56 4.11
N HIS A 125 9.05 6.92 4.14
CA HIS A 125 8.16 6.84 5.29
C HIS A 125 7.59 5.42 5.44
N LYS A 126 7.10 5.10 6.62
CA LYS A 126 6.36 3.86 6.85
C LYS A 126 4.95 4.03 6.26
N PRO A 127 4.53 3.19 5.29
CA PRO A 127 3.21 3.32 4.70
C PRO A 127 2.11 2.95 5.69
N SER A 128 0.97 3.63 5.61
CA SER A 128 -0.26 3.21 6.26
C SER A 128 -0.78 1.93 5.60
N TYR A 129 -1.23 0.96 6.39
CA TYR A 129 -1.75 -0.30 5.86
C TYR A 129 -2.97 -0.09 4.94
N ALA A 130 -3.89 0.79 5.32
CA ALA A 130 -5.07 1.08 4.53
C ALA A 130 -4.71 1.71 3.17
N LEU A 131 -3.87 2.74 3.15
CA LEU A 131 -3.42 3.40 1.93
C LEU A 131 -2.52 2.50 1.07
N PHE A 132 -1.76 1.60 1.69
CA PHE A 132 -0.90 0.68 0.96
C PHE A 132 -1.66 -0.42 0.22
N LEU A 133 -2.83 -0.82 0.72
CA LEU A 133 -3.72 -1.75 0.04
C LEU A 133 -4.47 -1.10 -1.12
N HIS A 134 -4.61 0.22 -1.11
CA HIS A 134 -5.14 0.97 -2.23
C HIS A 134 -4.12 0.91 -3.39
N ASP A 135 -4.46 0.16 -4.41
CA ASP A 135 -3.65 0.09 -5.62
C ASP A 135 -3.94 1.34 -6.46
N ASN A 136 -2.92 2.16 -6.74
CA ASN A 136 -3.05 3.36 -7.59
C ASN A 136 -3.57 3.04 -9.01
N ASN A 137 -3.72 1.76 -9.33
CA ASN A 137 -4.25 1.26 -10.60
C ASN A 137 -5.67 0.70 -10.47
N SER A 138 -6.28 0.77 -9.27
CA SER A 138 -7.65 0.31 -9.05
C SER A 138 -8.62 1.49 -9.27
N PRO A 139 -9.61 1.37 -10.15
CA PRO A 139 -10.58 2.44 -10.44
C PRO A 139 -11.58 2.71 -9.30
N HIS A 140 -11.32 2.22 -8.10
CA HIS A 140 -12.23 2.30 -6.96
C HIS A 140 -12.02 3.58 -6.14
N THR A 141 -12.37 4.73 -6.71
CA THR A 141 -12.50 6.03 -6.01
C THR A 141 -13.57 5.99 -4.89
N GLU A 142 -14.40 4.96 -4.85
CA GLU A 142 -15.49 4.80 -3.89
C GLU A 142 -15.02 4.58 -2.44
N TRP A 143 -13.75 4.22 -2.23
CA TRP A 143 -13.18 3.96 -0.90
C TRP A 143 -12.45 5.18 -0.32
N ASP A 144 -12.15 6.18 -1.11
CA ASP A 144 -11.34 7.33 -0.72
C ASP A 144 -12.02 8.09 0.43
N ASP A 145 -13.34 8.27 0.38
CA ASP A 145 -14.14 8.91 1.42
C ASP A 145 -14.05 8.19 2.79
N PHE A 146 -13.75 6.87 2.78
CA PHE A 146 -13.66 6.07 4.00
C PHE A 146 -12.23 5.86 4.49
N LEU A 147 -11.23 6.15 3.66
CA LEU A 147 -9.81 6.02 3.98
C LEU A 147 -9.19 7.34 4.44
N ASP A 148 -9.78 8.48 4.03
CA ASP A 148 -9.28 9.83 4.34
C ASP A 148 -9.74 10.38 5.70
N ASN A 149 -10.71 9.76 6.37
CA ASN A 149 -11.13 10.15 7.71
C ASN A 149 -10.04 9.79 8.75
N ARG A 150 -8.96 10.59 8.74
CA ARG A 150 -8.02 10.68 9.84
C ARG A 150 -8.31 11.98 10.61
N ASN A 151 -9.11 11.87 11.64
CA ASN A 151 -9.01 12.66 12.86
C ASN A 151 -8.37 11.80 13.93
#